data_df9470ef122be525836ab207f0d403a4
#
_entry.id   df9470ef122be525836ab207f0d403a4
#
_cell.length_a   1.000
_cell.length_b   1.000
_cell.length_c   1.000
_cell.angle_alpha   90.00
_cell.angle_beta   90.00
_cell.angle_gamma   90.00
#
_symmetry.space_group_name_H-M   'P 1'
#
loop_
_entity.id
_entity.type
_entity.pdbx_description
1 polymer ?
#
loop_
_entity_poly.entity_id
_entity_poly.type
_entity_poly.pdbx_seq_one_letter_code
_entity_poly.pdbx_strand_id
1 'polypeptide(L)'
;MPYRRTPTRHKPNTAEVFTSLGAIAIQPLGMSVSEYERWEARYGAPEYAFGKSPNYFLRSCKGLLPPSGRALAVADGEGRNGVWLAVQGLDVVSIDFSPTAQRKARALAAEQQVKVTFALVDVHSWDYPEAAFDVVVEIFTQFSSPAQRALKWAGMRRTLKSGGLLIIQGYTPKQLEYGTGGPKQIENLYTREMLESTFGDFRELSILEEEREMQEGTSHDGMSAVINLTARKP
;
A
#
# COMPACT_ATOMS: atom_id res chain seq x y z
N MET A 1 20.95 57.73 0.73
CA MET A 1 19.97 56.77 0.14
C MET A 1 20.13 55.45 0.83
N PRO A 2 19.13 54.92 1.59
CA PRO A 2 19.28 53.63 2.28
C PRO A 2 18.79 52.49 1.39
N TYR A 3 19.58 51.45 1.33
CA TYR A 3 19.39 50.17 0.64
C TYR A 3 18.18 49.43 1.23
N ARG A 4 17.15 49.18 0.46
CA ARG A 4 16.00 48.33 0.84
C ARG A 4 16.41 46.87 0.73
N ARG A 5 16.43 46.11 1.83
CA ARG A 5 16.51 44.67 1.87
C ARG A 5 15.14 44.08 1.53
N THR A 6 15.10 43.27 0.48
CA THR A 6 13.96 42.41 0.13
C THR A 6 13.83 41.27 1.15
N PRO A 7 12.64 40.91 1.63
CA PRO A 7 12.48 39.77 2.51
C PRO A 7 12.59 38.46 1.74
N THR A 8 13.49 37.61 2.18
CA THR A 8 13.59 36.21 1.74
C THR A 8 12.34 35.44 2.15
N ARG A 9 11.60 34.91 1.18
CA ARG A 9 10.50 33.98 1.42
C ARG A 9 11.08 32.69 2.01
N HIS A 10 10.79 32.44 3.27
CA HIS A 10 11.00 31.15 3.94
C HIS A 10 10.02 30.14 3.32
N LYS A 11 10.51 29.06 2.75
CA LYS A 11 9.67 27.92 2.39
C LYS A 11 9.33 27.18 3.68
N PRO A 12 8.06 26.86 3.96
CA PRO A 12 7.71 26.12 5.16
C PRO A 12 8.29 24.70 5.06
N ASN A 13 8.87 24.25 6.17
CA ASN A 13 9.38 22.90 6.37
C ASN A 13 8.18 21.94 6.37
N THR A 14 8.19 20.95 5.49
CA THR A 14 7.12 19.95 5.33
C THR A 14 6.81 19.12 6.58
N ALA A 15 7.61 19.23 7.63
CA ALA A 15 7.38 18.54 8.91
C ALA A 15 6.36 19.24 9.83
N GLU A 16 6.06 20.52 9.62
CA GLU A 16 5.19 21.29 10.54
C GLU A 16 3.70 21.32 10.14
N VAL A 17 3.34 20.79 8.97
CA VAL A 17 1.94 20.81 8.48
C VAL A 17 1.06 19.73 9.11
N PHE A 18 1.64 18.77 9.85
CA PHE A 18 0.91 17.59 10.33
C PHE A 18 0.43 17.65 11.79
N THR A 19 0.61 18.76 12.52
CA THR A 19 0.36 18.78 13.99
C THR A 19 -0.88 19.57 14.45
N SER A 20 -1.72 20.08 13.56
CA SER A 20 -2.90 20.86 14.02
C SER A 20 -4.09 20.74 13.06
N LEU A 21 -4.75 19.60 13.06
CA LEU A 21 -6.17 19.53 12.67
C LEU A 21 -6.86 18.50 13.57
N GLY A 22 -7.83 18.99 14.35
CA GLY A 22 -8.70 18.18 15.18
C GLY A 22 -9.39 17.08 14.34
N ALA A 23 -9.75 15.98 15.00
CA ALA A 23 -10.41 14.82 14.39
C ALA A 23 -11.74 15.21 13.73
N ILE A 24 -11.68 15.74 12.52
CA ILE A 24 -12.78 15.75 11.57
C ILE A 24 -12.68 14.37 10.91
N ALA A 25 -13.72 13.54 11.04
CA ALA A 25 -13.87 12.31 10.29
C ALA A 25 -13.87 12.68 8.79
N ILE A 26 -12.69 12.61 8.16
CA ILE A 26 -12.54 12.81 6.73
C ILE A 26 -13.10 11.55 6.09
N GLN A 27 -14.32 11.62 5.56
CA GLN A 27 -14.82 10.58 4.66
C GLN A 27 -13.91 10.57 3.43
N PRO A 28 -13.35 9.40 3.04
CA PRO A 28 -12.50 9.30 1.86
C PRO A 28 -13.31 9.69 0.62
N LEU A 29 -12.83 10.67 -0.13
CA LEU A 29 -13.40 11.07 -1.43
C LEU A 29 -13.18 9.92 -2.43
N GLY A 30 -14.14 9.00 -2.54
CA GLY A 30 -14.07 7.92 -3.52
C GLY A 30 -14.50 6.55 -3.00
N MET A 31 -14.43 6.30 -1.70
CA MET A 31 -14.95 5.07 -1.09
C MET A 31 -16.40 5.26 -0.66
N SER A 32 -17.27 4.26 -0.90
CA SER A 32 -18.63 4.30 -0.37
C SER A 32 -18.62 4.23 1.16
N VAL A 33 -19.63 4.84 1.81
CA VAL A 33 -19.81 4.77 3.27
C VAL A 33 -19.83 3.31 3.75
N SER A 34 -20.54 2.44 3.02
CA SER A 34 -20.65 1.01 3.33
C SER A 34 -19.32 0.26 3.22
N GLU A 35 -18.44 0.64 2.30
CA GLU A 35 -17.12 0.05 2.15
C GLU A 35 -16.21 0.48 3.31
N TYR A 36 -16.23 1.76 3.68
CA TYR A 36 -15.51 2.28 4.83
C TYR A 36 -15.93 1.59 6.13
N GLU A 37 -17.25 1.53 6.40
CA GLU A 37 -17.81 0.90 7.59
C GLU A 37 -17.44 -0.60 7.68
N ARG A 38 -17.46 -1.30 6.55
CA ARG A 38 -17.08 -2.71 6.47
C ARG A 38 -15.62 -2.95 6.90
N TRP A 39 -14.71 -2.10 6.42
CA TRP A 39 -13.30 -2.21 6.77
C TRP A 39 -13.02 -1.79 8.21
N GLU A 40 -13.64 -0.70 8.69
CA GLU A 40 -13.53 -0.27 10.08
C GLU A 40 -14.04 -1.35 11.04
N ALA A 41 -15.16 -2.00 10.73
CA ALA A 41 -15.69 -3.12 11.51
C ALA A 41 -14.73 -4.32 11.52
N ARG A 42 -14.12 -4.65 10.37
CA ARG A 42 -13.12 -5.73 10.27
C ARG A 42 -11.90 -5.44 11.13
N TYR A 43 -11.35 -4.24 11.06
CA TYR A 43 -10.19 -3.84 11.86
C TYR A 43 -10.52 -3.57 13.33
N GLY A 44 -11.79 -3.43 13.66
CA GLY A 44 -12.29 -3.27 15.04
C GLY A 44 -12.15 -4.51 15.91
N ALA A 45 -11.99 -5.71 15.32
CA ALA A 45 -11.72 -6.93 16.07
C ALA A 45 -10.39 -6.82 16.84
N PRO A 46 -10.26 -7.47 18.04
CA PRO A 46 -9.01 -7.42 18.81
C PRO A 46 -7.81 -8.01 18.05
N GLU A 47 -8.03 -9.09 17.32
CA GLU A 47 -7.00 -9.80 16.55
C GLU A 47 -6.65 -9.00 15.28
N TYR A 48 -5.44 -9.22 14.77
CA TYR A 48 -5.04 -8.72 13.45
C TYR A 48 -5.70 -9.55 12.35
N ALA A 49 -6.52 -8.92 11.53
CA ALA A 49 -7.34 -9.59 10.51
C ALA A 49 -6.48 -10.41 9.52
N PHE A 50 -5.27 -9.93 9.22
CA PHE A 50 -4.33 -10.58 8.31
C PHE A 50 -3.05 -11.04 9.02
N GLY A 51 -3.07 -11.13 10.35
CA GLY A 51 -1.90 -11.47 11.16
C GLY A 51 -0.86 -10.35 11.22
N LYS A 52 0.23 -10.62 11.97
CA LYS A 52 1.34 -9.67 12.15
C LYS A 52 2.54 -9.96 11.24
N SER A 53 2.62 -11.17 10.69
CA SER A 53 3.70 -11.56 9.78
C SER A 53 3.51 -10.89 8.41
N PRO A 54 4.59 -10.50 7.72
CA PRO A 54 4.50 -9.96 6.38
C PRO A 54 3.88 -10.98 5.44
N ASN A 55 3.25 -10.49 4.39
CA ASN A 55 2.78 -11.33 3.30
C ASN A 55 3.92 -12.22 2.76
N TYR A 56 3.62 -13.46 2.43
CA TYR A 56 4.62 -14.45 2.03
C TYR A 56 5.38 -14.06 0.75
N PHE A 57 4.67 -13.51 -0.25
CA PHE A 57 5.28 -13.08 -1.50
C PHE A 57 6.19 -11.87 -1.28
N LEU A 58 5.73 -10.87 -0.54
CA LEU A 58 6.58 -9.74 -0.16
C LEU A 58 7.85 -10.23 0.56
N ARG A 59 7.71 -11.17 1.50
CA ARG A 59 8.86 -11.74 2.21
C ARG A 59 9.83 -12.47 1.26
N SER A 60 9.32 -13.16 0.25
CA SER A 60 10.16 -13.83 -0.77
C SER A 60 10.94 -12.84 -1.63
N CYS A 61 10.43 -11.62 -1.79
CA CYS A 61 11.10 -10.52 -2.50
C CYS A 61 12.24 -9.85 -1.70
N LYS A 62 12.58 -10.32 -0.48
CA LYS A 62 13.64 -9.71 0.36
C LYS A 62 14.93 -9.44 -0.41
N GLY A 63 15.37 -10.38 -1.23
CA GLY A 63 16.61 -10.28 -2.02
C GLY A 63 16.58 -9.21 -3.13
N LEU A 64 15.39 -8.69 -3.48
CA LEU A 64 15.22 -7.62 -4.46
C LEU A 64 15.23 -6.22 -3.83
N LEU A 65 15.04 -6.14 -2.50
CA LEU A 65 14.98 -4.86 -1.78
C LEU A 65 16.36 -4.19 -1.79
N PRO A 66 16.42 -2.86 -1.96
CA PRO A 66 17.67 -2.13 -1.77
C PRO A 66 18.08 -2.17 -0.28
N PRO A 67 19.39 -2.06 0.03
CA PRO A 67 19.87 -2.10 1.41
C PRO A 67 19.44 -0.87 2.24
N SER A 68 19.00 0.19 1.59
CA SER A 68 18.44 1.41 2.17
C SER A 68 17.59 2.14 1.13
N GLY A 69 16.78 3.10 1.55
CA GLY A 69 15.93 3.89 0.66
C GLY A 69 14.55 4.07 1.27
N ARG A 70 13.64 4.69 0.50
CA ARG A 70 12.28 4.96 0.94
C ARG A 70 11.30 3.96 0.33
N ALA A 71 10.41 3.42 1.13
CA ALA A 71 9.35 2.52 0.69
C ALA A 71 7.96 3.09 0.96
N LEU A 72 7.04 2.84 0.04
CA LEU A 72 5.61 3.12 0.19
C LEU A 72 4.86 1.80 0.30
N ALA A 73 4.13 1.60 1.40
CA ALA A 73 3.16 0.52 1.55
C ALA A 73 1.75 1.09 1.33
N VAL A 74 1.11 0.65 0.23
CA VAL A 74 -0.17 1.20 -0.26
C VAL A 74 -1.33 0.40 0.32
N ALA A 75 -2.27 1.09 0.99
CA ALA A 75 -3.41 0.49 1.69
C ALA A 75 -2.95 -0.66 2.61
N ASP A 76 -2.00 -0.34 3.48
CA ASP A 76 -1.24 -1.30 4.29
C ASP A 76 -2.04 -1.86 5.48
N GLY A 77 -3.23 -1.33 5.73
CA GLY A 77 -4.13 -1.77 6.80
C GLY A 77 -3.46 -1.72 8.17
N GLU A 78 -3.37 -2.88 8.83
CA GLU A 78 -2.79 -3.05 10.17
C GLU A 78 -1.25 -3.06 10.17
N GLY A 79 -0.60 -2.74 9.03
CA GLY A 79 0.83 -2.42 8.97
C GLY A 79 1.78 -3.59 8.81
N ARG A 80 1.30 -4.83 8.64
CA ARG A 80 2.18 -6.02 8.62
C ARG A 80 3.29 -5.96 7.57
N ASN A 81 3.01 -5.36 6.41
CA ASN A 81 3.97 -5.24 5.31
C ASN A 81 4.88 -4.02 5.49
N GLY A 82 4.31 -2.85 5.80
CA GLY A 82 5.08 -1.62 6.02
C GLY A 82 6.03 -1.75 7.21
N VAL A 83 5.60 -2.32 8.32
CA VAL A 83 6.45 -2.57 9.49
C VAL A 83 7.58 -3.54 9.13
N TRP A 84 7.28 -4.61 8.38
CA TRP A 84 8.34 -5.53 7.94
C TRP A 84 9.36 -4.86 7.02
N LEU A 85 8.93 -4.00 6.09
CA LEU A 85 9.85 -3.22 5.25
C LEU A 85 10.78 -2.33 6.10
N ALA A 86 10.26 -1.72 7.17
CA ALA A 86 11.06 -0.95 8.10
C ALA A 86 12.07 -1.82 8.88
N VAL A 87 11.68 -3.05 9.25
CA VAL A 87 12.61 -4.04 9.83
C VAL A 87 13.72 -4.42 8.84
N GLN A 88 13.47 -4.35 7.52
CA GLN A 88 14.52 -4.55 6.51
C GLN A 88 15.44 -3.33 6.33
N GLY A 89 15.22 -2.21 7.05
CA GLY A 89 16.09 -1.02 7.04
C GLY A 89 15.61 0.09 6.10
N LEU A 90 14.40 0.03 5.57
CA LEU A 90 13.83 1.06 4.71
C LEU A 90 13.14 2.17 5.53
N ASP A 91 13.19 3.42 5.02
CA ASP A 91 12.37 4.53 5.49
C ASP A 91 10.96 4.38 4.91
N VAL A 92 10.00 3.96 5.73
CA VAL A 92 8.67 3.55 5.26
C VAL A 92 7.62 4.61 5.50
N VAL A 93 6.84 4.87 4.44
CA VAL A 93 5.54 5.53 4.52
C VAL A 93 4.47 4.46 4.29
N SER A 94 3.60 4.26 5.28
CA SER A 94 2.44 3.35 5.23
C SER A 94 1.19 4.20 5.12
N ILE A 95 0.42 4.00 4.06
CA ILE A 95 -0.83 4.74 3.81
C ILE A 95 -2.03 3.82 3.91
N ASP A 96 -3.06 4.28 4.60
CA ASP A 96 -4.37 3.60 4.68
C ASP A 96 -5.45 4.63 5.06
N PHE A 97 -6.70 4.36 4.70
CA PHE A 97 -7.83 5.21 5.03
C PHE A 97 -8.41 4.94 6.44
N SER A 98 -8.11 3.78 7.03
CA SER A 98 -8.69 3.33 8.30
C SER A 98 -7.89 3.83 9.51
N PRO A 99 -8.47 4.69 10.36
CA PRO A 99 -7.84 5.08 11.62
C PRO A 99 -7.69 3.89 12.58
N THR A 100 -8.61 2.93 12.52
CA THR A 100 -8.56 1.72 13.38
C THR A 100 -7.41 0.82 12.96
N ALA A 101 -7.23 0.56 11.68
CA ALA A 101 -6.08 -0.19 11.17
C ALA A 101 -4.76 0.50 11.52
N GLN A 102 -4.66 1.81 11.32
CA GLN A 102 -3.44 2.55 11.63
C GLN A 102 -3.08 2.58 13.11
N ARG A 103 -4.06 2.52 14.04
CA ARG A 103 -3.74 2.35 15.48
C ARG A 103 -3.01 1.03 15.72
N LYS A 104 -3.48 -0.07 15.11
CA LYS A 104 -2.83 -1.38 15.22
C LYS A 104 -1.46 -1.39 14.53
N ALA A 105 -1.34 -0.76 13.35
CA ALA A 105 -0.08 -0.62 12.64
C ALA A 105 0.99 0.10 13.48
N ARG A 106 0.61 1.18 14.18
CA ARG A 106 1.51 1.89 15.12
C ARG A 106 1.91 1.01 16.30
N ALA A 107 0.98 0.23 16.85
CA ALA A 107 1.28 -0.72 17.93
C ALA A 107 2.25 -1.80 17.46
N LEU A 108 2.06 -2.34 16.25
CA LEU A 108 2.96 -3.32 15.65
C LEU A 108 4.36 -2.73 15.40
N ALA A 109 4.45 -1.50 14.89
CA ALA A 109 5.74 -0.82 14.70
C ALA A 109 6.49 -0.62 16.03
N ALA A 110 5.77 -0.25 17.09
CA ALA A 110 6.34 -0.14 18.44
C ALA A 110 6.81 -1.49 18.99
N GLU A 111 6.02 -2.56 18.81
CA GLU A 111 6.39 -3.93 19.17
C GLU A 111 7.68 -4.39 18.47
N GLN A 112 7.81 -4.05 17.17
CA GLN A 112 8.99 -4.38 16.36
C GLN A 112 10.15 -3.38 16.52
N GLN A 113 9.96 -2.34 17.36
CA GLN A 113 10.96 -1.30 17.63
C GLN A 113 11.46 -0.56 16.37
N VAL A 114 10.59 -0.36 15.39
CA VAL A 114 10.89 0.36 14.16
C VAL A 114 10.08 1.64 14.03
N LYS A 115 10.56 2.58 13.22
CA LYS A 115 9.85 3.81 12.87
C LYS A 115 9.20 3.65 11.50
N VAL A 116 7.91 4.00 11.42
CA VAL A 116 7.13 4.04 10.19
C VAL A 116 6.34 5.35 10.18
N THR A 117 6.34 6.05 9.07
CA THR A 117 5.47 7.20 8.86
C THR A 117 4.10 6.71 8.41
N PHE A 118 3.06 6.95 9.21
CA PHE A 118 1.70 6.56 8.90
C PHE A 118 0.89 7.77 8.42
N ALA A 119 0.31 7.70 7.22
CA ALA A 119 -0.58 8.73 6.67
C ALA A 119 -2.00 8.18 6.48
N LEU A 120 -2.98 8.87 7.08
CA LEU A 120 -4.40 8.54 6.96
C LEU A 120 -4.94 9.19 5.68
N VAL A 121 -5.05 8.42 4.61
CA VAL A 121 -5.43 8.93 3.27
C VAL A 121 -6.23 7.90 2.49
N ASP A 122 -7.07 8.36 1.56
CA ASP A 122 -7.65 7.52 0.53
C ASP A 122 -6.65 7.38 -0.64
N VAL A 123 -6.25 6.15 -0.93
CA VAL A 123 -5.28 5.81 -1.98
C VAL A 123 -5.73 6.20 -3.40
N HIS A 124 -7.02 6.46 -3.61
CA HIS A 124 -7.57 6.87 -4.91
C HIS A 124 -7.44 8.38 -5.18
N SER A 125 -7.37 9.17 -4.12
CA SER A 125 -7.31 10.63 -4.18
C SER A 125 -6.03 11.23 -3.58
N TRP A 126 -5.16 10.40 -3.00
CA TRP A 126 -3.91 10.87 -2.43
C TRP A 126 -3.00 11.49 -3.52
N ASP A 127 -2.44 12.64 -3.21
CA ASP A 127 -1.45 13.25 -4.09
C ASP A 127 -0.09 12.56 -3.93
N TYR A 128 0.09 11.48 -4.69
CA TYR A 128 1.33 10.71 -4.71
C TYR A 128 2.50 11.61 -5.12
N PRO A 129 3.51 11.84 -4.25
CA PRO A 129 4.66 12.70 -4.57
C PRO A 129 5.48 12.08 -5.72
N GLU A 130 5.95 12.91 -6.66
CA GLU A 130 6.69 12.44 -7.82
C GLU A 130 8.07 11.90 -7.44
N ALA A 131 8.46 10.74 -7.99
CA ALA A 131 9.77 10.11 -7.86
C ALA A 131 10.32 10.11 -6.41
N ALA A 132 9.46 9.74 -5.45
CA ALA A 132 9.75 9.86 -4.02
C ALA A 132 10.21 8.55 -3.36
N PHE A 133 9.91 7.39 -3.95
CA PHE A 133 10.13 6.09 -3.34
C PHE A 133 11.01 5.18 -4.20
N ASP A 134 11.87 4.43 -3.53
CA ASP A 134 12.73 3.40 -4.13
C ASP A 134 12.00 2.06 -4.25
N VAL A 135 10.98 1.85 -3.39
CA VAL A 135 10.13 0.65 -3.38
C VAL A 135 8.67 1.07 -3.21
N VAL A 136 7.77 0.50 -4.01
CA VAL A 136 6.31 0.63 -3.82
C VAL A 136 5.71 -0.76 -3.73
N VAL A 137 4.92 -1.00 -2.68
CA VAL A 137 4.30 -2.30 -2.39
C VAL A 137 2.79 -2.17 -2.33
N GLU A 138 2.09 -3.03 -3.03
CA GLU A 138 0.63 -3.17 -3.05
C GLU A 138 0.24 -4.63 -2.87
N ILE A 139 -0.34 -4.98 -1.73
CA ILE A 139 -0.71 -6.36 -1.41
C ILE A 139 -2.20 -6.45 -1.07
N PHE A 140 -2.97 -7.18 -1.88
CA PHE A 140 -4.40 -7.46 -1.70
C PHE A 140 -5.28 -6.20 -1.55
N THR A 141 -5.05 -5.16 -2.33
CA THR A 141 -5.80 -3.91 -2.28
C THR A 141 -6.93 -3.84 -3.32
N GLN A 142 -7.57 -4.98 -3.58
CA GLN A 142 -8.56 -5.17 -4.66
C GLN A 142 -9.99 -4.74 -4.27
N PHE A 143 -10.11 -3.79 -3.37
CA PHE A 143 -11.34 -3.08 -3.05
C PHE A 143 -11.64 -1.94 -4.05
N SER A 144 -10.68 -1.61 -4.92
CA SER A 144 -10.80 -0.54 -5.92
C SER A 144 -11.57 -1.00 -7.14
N SER A 145 -12.58 -0.24 -7.58
CA SER A 145 -13.18 -0.41 -8.90
C SER A 145 -12.15 -0.21 -10.01
N PRO A 146 -12.41 -0.62 -11.27
CA PRO A 146 -11.48 -0.41 -12.38
C PRO A 146 -11.00 1.05 -12.54
N ALA A 147 -11.90 2.03 -12.41
CA ALA A 147 -11.55 3.45 -12.48
C ALA A 147 -10.67 3.90 -11.30
N GLN A 148 -11.01 3.50 -10.09
CA GLN A 148 -10.21 3.79 -8.88
C GLN A 148 -8.85 3.12 -8.93
N ARG A 149 -8.77 1.88 -9.40
CA ARG A 149 -7.51 1.15 -9.59
C ARG A 149 -6.61 1.86 -10.59
N ALA A 150 -7.15 2.37 -11.69
CA ALA A 150 -6.37 3.13 -12.67
C ALA A 150 -5.74 4.38 -12.04
N LEU A 151 -6.48 5.13 -11.22
CA LEU A 151 -5.96 6.30 -10.49
C LEU A 151 -4.86 5.90 -9.50
N LYS A 152 -5.10 4.87 -8.69
CA LYS A 152 -4.13 4.35 -7.73
C LYS A 152 -2.84 3.91 -8.42
N TRP A 153 -2.93 3.12 -9.48
CA TRP A 153 -1.75 2.62 -10.20
C TRP A 153 -1.00 3.73 -10.95
N ALA A 154 -1.70 4.72 -11.49
CA ALA A 154 -1.04 5.92 -12.03
C ALA A 154 -0.25 6.68 -10.95
N GLY A 155 -0.82 6.82 -9.75
CA GLY A 155 -0.13 7.39 -8.59
C GLY A 155 1.10 6.59 -8.18
N MET A 156 0.98 5.26 -8.10
CA MET A 156 2.09 4.35 -7.77
C MET A 156 3.22 4.45 -8.81
N ARG A 157 2.89 4.51 -10.11
CA ARG A 157 3.88 4.72 -11.18
C ARG A 157 4.59 6.07 -11.05
N ARG A 158 3.83 7.15 -10.78
CA ARG A 158 4.37 8.50 -10.63
C ARG A 158 5.34 8.59 -9.46
N THR A 159 4.97 8.01 -8.32
CA THR A 159 5.73 8.15 -7.09
C THR A 159 6.98 7.29 -7.02
N LEU A 160 7.07 6.24 -7.83
CA LEU A 160 8.24 5.39 -7.91
C LEU A 160 9.37 6.10 -8.67
N LYS A 161 10.59 6.08 -8.15
CA LYS A 161 11.79 6.59 -8.81
C LYS A 161 12.16 5.74 -10.03
N SER A 162 12.92 6.29 -10.98
CA SER A 162 13.57 5.48 -12.03
C SER A 162 14.46 4.41 -11.37
N GLY A 163 14.40 3.16 -11.86
CA GLY A 163 15.04 1.98 -11.26
C GLY A 163 14.36 1.46 -10.01
N GLY A 164 13.35 2.15 -9.48
CA GLY A 164 12.63 1.74 -8.27
C GLY A 164 11.85 0.44 -8.45
N LEU A 165 11.73 -0.33 -7.38
CA LEU A 165 11.09 -1.64 -7.34
C LEU A 165 9.59 -1.52 -7.07
N LEU A 166 8.78 -2.13 -7.93
CA LEU A 166 7.36 -2.34 -7.74
C LEU A 166 7.08 -3.77 -7.33
N ILE A 167 6.27 -3.98 -6.29
CA ILE A 167 5.80 -5.29 -5.84
C ILE A 167 4.29 -5.25 -5.71
N ILE A 168 3.58 -6.12 -6.45
CA ILE A 168 2.12 -6.23 -6.39
C ILE A 168 1.74 -7.69 -6.18
N GLN A 169 0.78 -7.94 -5.29
CA GLN A 169 0.07 -9.21 -5.21
C GLN A 169 -1.44 -8.96 -5.10
N GLY A 170 -2.21 -9.77 -5.83
CA GLY A 170 -3.66 -9.79 -5.75
C GLY A 170 -4.23 -11.16 -6.10
N TYR A 171 -5.53 -11.30 -5.96
CA TYR A 171 -6.26 -12.49 -6.39
C TYR A 171 -6.56 -12.44 -7.89
N THR A 172 -6.53 -13.62 -8.54
CA THR A 172 -7.00 -13.79 -9.92
C THR A 172 -8.50 -14.09 -9.97
N PRO A 173 -9.15 -14.01 -11.14
CA PRO A 173 -10.56 -14.44 -11.31
C PRO A 173 -10.88 -15.84 -10.80
N LYS A 174 -9.90 -16.77 -10.85
CA LYS A 174 -10.05 -18.13 -10.33
C LYS A 174 -10.32 -18.19 -8.83
N GLN A 175 -9.98 -17.14 -8.08
CA GLN A 175 -10.28 -17.02 -6.64
C GLN A 175 -11.77 -17.17 -6.32
N LEU A 176 -12.64 -16.80 -7.25
CA LEU A 176 -14.11 -16.95 -7.07
C LEU A 176 -14.55 -18.41 -6.90
N GLU A 177 -13.80 -19.38 -7.43
CA GLU A 177 -14.06 -20.81 -7.29
C GLU A 177 -13.76 -21.30 -5.86
N TYR A 178 -12.78 -20.70 -5.18
CA TYR A 178 -12.37 -21.09 -3.83
C TYR A 178 -13.20 -20.42 -2.74
N GLY A 179 -13.59 -19.17 -2.92
CA GLY A 179 -14.41 -18.43 -1.96
C GLY A 179 -13.73 -18.15 -0.61
N THR A 180 -12.43 -18.35 -0.50
CA THR A 180 -11.63 -18.25 0.74
C THR A 180 -11.14 -16.83 1.04
N GLY A 181 -11.53 -15.83 0.24
CA GLY A 181 -11.14 -14.43 0.40
C GLY A 181 -11.24 -13.66 -0.91
N GLY A 182 -10.83 -12.39 -0.88
CA GLY A 182 -10.88 -11.49 -2.02
C GLY A 182 -12.24 -10.87 -2.31
N PRO A 183 -12.31 -9.96 -3.30
CA PRO A 183 -13.57 -9.36 -3.73
C PRO A 183 -14.42 -10.36 -4.52
N LYS A 184 -15.74 -10.19 -4.45
CA LYS A 184 -16.68 -10.97 -5.26
C LYS A 184 -16.88 -10.40 -6.67
N GLN A 185 -16.49 -9.16 -6.89
CA GLN A 185 -16.56 -8.45 -8.17
C GLN A 185 -15.39 -8.90 -9.05
N ILE A 186 -15.70 -9.59 -10.15
CA ILE A 186 -14.67 -10.12 -11.06
C ILE A 186 -13.80 -9.03 -11.66
N GLU A 187 -14.35 -7.84 -11.92
CA GLU A 187 -13.63 -6.68 -12.45
C GLU A 187 -12.57 -6.11 -11.50
N ASN A 188 -12.64 -6.45 -10.20
CA ASN A 188 -11.66 -6.04 -9.20
C ASN A 188 -10.49 -7.03 -9.10
N LEU A 189 -10.65 -8.25 -9.62
CA LEU A 189 -9.60 -9.27 -9.63
C LEU A 189 -8.56 -8.96 -10.70
N TYR A 190 -7.32 -9.33 -10.45
CA TYR A 190 -6.20 -8.99 -11.33
C TYR A 190 -5.95 -10.10 -12.35
N THR A 191 -5.76 -9.72 -13.61
CA THR A 191 -5.32 -10.62 -14.66
C THR A 191 -3.93 -10.24 -15.16
N ARG A 192 -3.25 -11.17 -15.79
CA ARG A 192 -1.96 -10.95 -16.43
C ARG A 192 -2.02 -9.81 -17.43
N GLU A 193 -3.03 -9.82 -18.31
CA GLU A 193 -3.22 -8.80 -19.36
C GLU A 193 -3.40 -7.40 -18.75
N MET A 194 -4.10 -7.30 -17.62
CA MET A 194 -4.30 -6.05 -16.90
C MET A 194 -2.98 -5.50 -16.36
N LEU A 195 -2.15 -6.35 -15.77
CA LEU A 195 -0.84 -5.97 -15.25
C LEU A 195 0.14 -5.64 -16.38
N GLU A 196 0.18 -6.42 -17.44
CA GLU A 196 1.02 -6.19 -18.61
C GLU A 196 0.62 -4.89 -19.33
N SER A 197 -0.68 -4.61 -19.49
CA SER A 197 -1.14 -3.36 -20.11
C SER A 197 -0.76 -2.12 -19.29
N THR A 198 -0.63 -2.26 -17.97
CA THR A 198 -0.33 -1.13 -17.07
C THR A 198 1.17 -0.96 -16.83
N PHE A 199 1.92 -2.05 -16.69
CA PHE A 199 3.33 -2.05 -16.26
C PHE A 199 4.27 -2.70 -17.27
N GLY A 200 3.80 -3.02 -18.50
CA GLY A 200 4.59 -3.71 -19.51
C GLY A 200 5.80 -2.93 -20.03
N ASP A 201 5.84 -1.62 -19.80
CA ASP A 201 6.99 -0.77 -20.08
C ASP A 201 8.07 -0.81 -18.97
N PHE A 202 7.77 -1.45 -17.81
CA PHE A 202 8.73 -1.61 -16.73
C PHE A 202 9.79 -2.66 -17.09
N ARG A 203 11.01 -2.47 -16.58
CA ARG A 203 12.11 -3.42 -16.74
C ARG A 203 11.98 -4.57 -15.75
N GLU A 204 12.62 -5.69 -16.04
CA GLU A 204 12.66 -6.88 -15.17
C GLU A 204 11.24 -7.30 -14.72
N LEU A 205 10.24 -7.09 -15.61
CA LEU A 205 8.85 -7.46 -15.33
C LEU A 205 8.72 -8.97 -15.19
N SER A 206 8.31 -9.40 -14.02
CA SER A 206 7.96 -10.79 -13.72
C SER A 206 6.53 -10.85 -13.22
N ILE A 207 5.70 -11.64 -13.88
CA ILE A 207 4.31 -11.90 -13.49
C ILE A 207 4.13 -13.41 -13.36
N LEU A 208 3.74 -13.85 -12.17
CA LEU A 208 3.52 -15.27 -11.84
C LEU A 208 2.13 -15.45 -11.26
N GLU A 209 1.33 -16.34 -11.87
CA GLU A 209 0.08 -16.82 -11.30
C GLU A 209 0.36 -18.14 -10.58
N GLU A 210 -0.21 -18.29 -9.40
CA GLU A 210 -0.09 -19.51 -8.61
C GLU A 210 -1.36 -19.81 -7.83
N GLU A 211 -1.57 -21.09 -7.56
CA GLU A 211 -2.59 -21.57 -6.64
C GLU A 211 -1.88 -22.16 -5.43
N ARG A 212 -2.27 -21.71 -4.25
CA ARG A 212 -1.62 -22.12 -3.00
C ARG A 212 -2.55 -22.07 -1.81
N GLU A 213 -2.28 -22.89 -0.83
CA GLU A 213 -2.88 -22.74 0.48
C GLU A 213 -2.25 -21.56 1.21
N MET A 214 -3.09 -20.62 1.66
CA MET A 214 -2.67 -19.45 2.40
C MET A 214 -3.12 -19.58 3.86
N GLN A 215 -2.27 -19.09 4.77
CA GLN A 215 -2.55 -18.98 6.20
C GLN A 215 -2.02 -17.64 6.71
N GLU A 216 -2.72 -16.56 6.38
CA GLU A 216 -2.34 -15.19 6.73
C GLU A 216 -3.47 -14.52 7.54
N GLY A 217 -3.52 -14.82 8.83
CA GLY A 217 -4.59 -14.37 9.73
C GLY A 217 -5.93 -15.07 9.44
N THR A 218 -7.00 -14.52 10.00
CA THR A 218 -8.36 -15.10 9.88
C THR A 218 -9.07 -14.75 8.59
N SER A 219 -8.52 -13.80 7.81
CA SER A 219 -9.15 -13.30 6.58
C SER A 219 -8.52 -13.80 5.30
N HIS A 220 -7.36 -14.47 5.36
CA HIS A 220 -6.68 -15.15 4.26
C HIS A 220 -6.30 -16.56 4.70
N ASP A 221 -7.28 -17.46 4.73
CA ASP A 221 -7.11 -18.84 5.17
C ASP A 221 -7.77 -19.81 4.18
N GLY A 222 -6.97 -20.69 3.59
CA GLY A 222 -7.36 -21.69 2.62
C GLY A 222 -6.80 -21.52 1.22
N MET A 223 -7.23 -22.40 0.30
CA MET A 223 -6.76 -22.41 -1.09
C MET A 223 -7.05 -21.08 -1.78
N SER A 224 -6.05 -20.52 -2.43
CA SER A 224 -6.12 -19.20 -3.04
C SER A 224 -5.44 -19.19 -4.40
N ALA A 225 -6.05 -18.48 -5.36
CA ALA A 225 -5.48 -18.21 -6.67
C ALA A 225 -5.00 -16.77 -6.74
N VAL A 226 -3.69 -16.58 -6.84
CA VAL A 226 -3.04 -15.26 -6.75
C VAL A 226 -2.19 -14.97 -7.97
N ILE A 227 -1.96 -13.68 -8.20
CA ILE A 227 -1.02 -13.16 -9.19
C ILE A 227 -0.03 -12.24 -8.50
N ASN A 228 1.24 -12.48 -8.79
CA ASN A 228 2.39 -11.83 -8.21
C ASN A 228 3.12 -11.03 -9.30
N LEU A 229 3.46 -9.78 -9.03
CA LEU A 229 4.26 -8.95 -9.93
C LEU A 229 5.43 -8.35 -9.20
N THR A 230 6.62 -8.45 -9.81
CA THR A 230 7.76 -7.58 -9.51
C THR A 230 8.22 -6.91 -10.79
N ALA A 231 8.62 -5.64 -10.72
CA ALA A 231 9.12 -4.88 -11.85
C ALA A 231 9.97 -3.70 -11.39
N ARG A 232 10.79 -3.14 -12.29
CA ARG A 232 11.53 -1.90 -12.05
C ARG A 232 11.08 -0.82 -13.02
N LYS A 233 10.78 0.36 -12.49
CA LYS A 233 10.44 1.52 -13.31
C LYS A 233 11.60 1.88 -14.24
N PRO A 234 11.33 2.21 -15.51
CA PRO A 234 12.35 2.65 -16.47
C PRO A 234 13.19 3.82 -16.00
#